data_884d2a2bd46f1f633649bc77c1a5fd84
#
_entry.id   884d2a2bd46f1f633649bc77c1a5fd84
#
_cell.length_a   1.000
_cell.length_b   1.000
_cell.length_c   1.000
_cell.angle_alpha   90.00
_cell.angle_beta   90.00
_cell.angle_gamma   90.00
#
_symmetry.space_group_name_H-M   'P 1'
#
loop_
_entity.id
_entity.type
_entity.pdbx_description
1 polymer ?
#
loop_
_entity_poly.entity_id
_entity_poly.type
_entity_poly.pdbx_seq_one_letter_code
_entity_poly.pdbx_strand_id
1 'polypeptide(L)'
;FEFVRTEFMPKFIIDKIGPIEHVDFTLNKVNMLIGPQSSGKSTIAKVISFCLWLEKDVLMRRNTDYVSWSFVEKQLLEFHKLKNYLNEGYAIFFVGDAIDFCYTKDMCFAKLKDGFERCKIGKVAYIPAERNAVTLPNIASLKMPEYNTRSFIFDWLEVHQKFQKKNAVDLLKLKLKYYYDESSQKDMIVLEDGKEIGLEEASSGLQSVVPLYVYVYYLTHWIYDHQEDISFEKKDRIEGALSREYIKMFSKQMNVVMDEEFLNQAVKE
;
A
#
# COMPACT_ATOMS: atom_id res chain seq x y z
N PHE A 1 -29.88 11.96 14.93
CA PHE A 1 -28.63 12.49 15.53
C PHE A 1 -27.48 11.92 14.73
N GLU A 2 -26.98 12.67 13.72
CA GLU A 2 -25.69 12.39 13.12
C GLU A 2 -24.62 12.69 14.17
N PHE A 3 -23.98 11.65 14.70
CA PHE A 3 -22.73 11.81 15.41
C PHE A 3 -21.69 12.25 14.38
N VAL A 4 -21.39 13.53 14.35
CA VAL A 4 -20.19 14.03 13.67
C VAL A 4 -18.99 13.46 14.39
N ARG A 5 -18.49 12.32 13.92
CA ARG A 5 -17.24 11.75 14.42
C ARG A 5 -16.15 12.75 14.04
N THR A 6 -15.54 13.40 15.04
CA THR A 6 -14.30 14.14 14.82
C THR A 6 -13.33 13.18 14.15
N GLU A 7 -12.92 13.48 12.92
CA GLU A 7 -12.02 12.64 12.15
C GLU A 7 -10.72 12.49 12.94
N PHE A 8 -10.39 11.26 13.33
CA PHE A 8 -9.15 10.98 14.05
C PHE A 8 -7.96 11.26 13.12
N MET A 9 -6.98 11.98 13.63
CA MET A 9 -5.76 12.30 12.89
C MET A 9 -4.58 11.54 13.51
N PRO A 10 -4.01 10.55 12.78
CA PRO A 10 -2.88 9.77 13.29
C PRO A 10 -1.66 10.65 13.61
N LYS A 11 -0.97 10.31 14.70
CA LYS A 11 0.24 11.01 15.13
C LYS A 11 1.47 10.11 14.97
N PHE A 12 2.58 10.72 14.52
CA PHE A 12 3.86 10.05 14.29
C PHE A 12 4.98 10.80 15.01
N ILE A 13 5.86 10.01 15.66
CA ILE A 13 7.18 10.45 16.10
C ILE A 13 8.19 9.50 15.45
N ILE A 14 9.18 10.06 14.76
CA ILE A 14 10.23 9.30 14.07
C ILE A 14 11.58 9.89 14.46
N ASP A 15 12.42 9.09 15.07
CA ASP A 15 13.75 9.49 15.56
C ASP A 15 14.83 8.65 14.91
N LYS A 16 15.96 9.28 14.56
CA LYS A 16 17.21 8.64 14.17
C LYS A 16 17.09 7.59 13.06
N ILE A 17 16.26 7.87 12.03
CA ILE A 17 16.09 6.99 10.87
C ILE A 17 16.64 7.65 9.61
N GLY A 18 17.75 7.14 9.07
CA GLY A 18 18.47 7.73 7.96
C GLY A 18 18.85 9.18 8.25
N PRO A 19 18.49 10.14 7.40
CA PRO A 19 18.81 11.55 7.62
C PRO A 19 17.86 12.26 8.61
N ILE A 20 16.89 11.56 9.18
CA ILE A 20 15.93 12.12 10.13
C ILE A 20 16.53 12.07 11.52
N GLU A 21 16.77 13.22 12.13
CA GLU A 21 17.15 13.33 13.53
C GLU A 21 15.94 13.18 14.45
N HIS A 22 14.91 14.00 14.22
CA HIS A 22 13.65 13.97 14.95
C HIS A 22 12.55 14.60 14.11
N VAL A 23 11.37 13.97 14.10
CA VAL A 23 10.15 14.57 13.55
C VAL A 23 8.94 14.12 14.36
N ASP A 24 8.11 15.08 14.77
CA ASP A 24 6.81 14.87 15.42
C ASP A 24 5.74 15.61 14.61
N PHE A 25 4.72 14.90 14.15
CA PHE A 25 3.65 15.49 13.36
C PHE A 25 2.36 14.69 13.43
N THR A 26 1.28 15.38 13.12
CA THR A 26 -0.05 14.79 12.96
C THR A 26 -0.38 14.69 11.47
N LEU A 27 -0.84 13.52 11.03
CA LEU A 27 -1.20 13.28 9.64
C LEU A 27 -2.57 13.87 9.33
N ASN A 28 -2.62 14.80 8.38
CA ASN A 28 -3.85 15.41 7.86
C ASN A 28 -4.34 14.66 6.61
N LYS A 29 -5.51 15.03 6.07
CA LYS A 29 -6.04 14.50 4.79
C LYS A 29 -5.06 14.67 3.64
N VAL A 30 -4.35 15.79 3.59
CA VAL A 30 -3.29 16.09 2.62
C VAL A 30 -2.08 16.59 3.37
N ASN A 31 -0.94 15.96 3.13
CA ASN A 31 0.35 16.38 3.70
C ASN A 31 1.34 16.58 2.56
N MET A 32 2.10 17.68 2.64
CA MET A 32 3.13 17.99 1.66
C MET A 32 4.48 18.09 2.36
N LEU A 33 5.42 17.22 2.00
CA LEU A 33 6.78 17.20 2.51
C LEU A 33 7.69 17.95 1.54
N ILE A 34 8.22 19.10 1.96
CA ILE A 34 9.12 19.94 1.16
C ILE A 34 10.48 19.99 1.86
N GLY A 35 11.55 19.97 1.08
CA GLY A 35 12.91 20.04 1.59
C GLY A 35 13.94 19.61 0.55
N PRO A 36 15.25 19.78 0.83
CA PRO A 36 16.34 19.39 -0.05
C PRO A 36 16.29 17.90 -0.44
N GLN A 37 17.02 17.53 -1.48
CA GLN A 37 17.24 16.13 -1.80
C GLN A 37 17.92 15.43 -0.60
N SER A 38 17.60 14.15 -0.40
CA SER A 38 18.15 13.31 0.69
C SER A 38 17.81 13.76 2.12
N SER A 39 16.85 14.68 2.34
CA SER A 39 16.44 15.13 3.66
C SER A 39 15.46 14.20 4.42
N GLY A 40 15.23 12.99 3.91
CA GLY A 40 14.36 11.98 4.59
C GLY A 40 12.88 12.01 4.22
N LYS A 41 12.42 12.85 3.27
CA LYS A 41 11.01 12.90 2.84
C LYS A 41 10.45 11.52 2.46
N SER A 42 11.17 10.77 1.65
CA SER A 42 10.76 9.41 1.25
C SER A 42 10.83 8.42 2.42
N THR A 43 11.74 8.62 3.37
CA THR A 43 11.82 7.80 4.58
C THR A 43 10.59 8.01 5.45
N ILE A 44 10.17 9.26 5.66
CA ILE A 44 8.92 9.59 6.38
C ILE A 44 7.72 8.93 5.68
N ALA A 45 7.59 9.09 4.35
CA ALA A 45 6.49 8.50 3.60
C ALA A 45 6.45 6.96 3.70
N LYS A 46 7.60 6.28 3.72
CA LYS A 46 7.71 4.83 3.91
C LYS A 46 7.25 4.38 5.29
N VAL A 47 7.68 5.10 6.34
CA VAL A 47 7.26 4.81 7.72
C VAL A 47 5.76 5.03 7.88
N ILE A 48 5.20 6.14 7.35
CA ILE A 48 3.76 6.40 7.36
C ILE A 48 3.02 5.25 6.66
N SER A 49 3.45 4.86 5.46
CA SER A 49 2.83 3.78 4.69
C SER A 49 2.82 2.46 5.45
N PHE A 50 3.93 2.12 6.09
CA PHE A 50 4.02 0.92 6.92
C PHE A 50 3.08 0.98 8.13
N CYS A 51 3.06 2.07 8.89
CA CYS A 51 2.22 2.19 10.08
C CYS A 51 0.72 2.11 9.76
N LEU A 52 0.28 2.79 8.69
CA LEU A 52 -1.11 2.71 8.23
C LEU A 52 -1.46 1.32 7.68
N TRP A 53 -0.51 0.66 7.00
CA TRP A 53 -0.68 -0.72 6.55
C TRP A 53 -0.75 -1.68 7.75
N LEU A 54 0.11 -1.51 8.75
CA LEU A 54 0.11 -2.31 9.99
C LEU A 54 -1.22 -2.16 10.72
N GLU A 55 -1.73 -0.94 10.88
CA GLU A 55 -3.03 -0.69 11.50
C GLU A 55 -4.14 -1.44 10.78
N LYS A 56 -4.17 -1.39 9.44
CA LYS A 56 -5.10 -2.16 8.61
C LYS A 56 -4.95 -3.67 8.83
N ASP A 57 -3.72 -4.19 8.82
CA ASP A 57 -3.44 -5.63 8.98
C ASP A 57 -3.88 -6.13 10.36
N VAL A 58 -3.61 -5.35 11.42
CA VAL A 58 -4.08 -5.62 12.79
C VAL A 58 -5.60 -5.60 12.88
N LEU A 59 -6.26 -4.63 12.24
CA LEU A 59 -7.73 -4.57 12.20
C LEU A 59 -8.34 -5.81 11.53
N MET A 60 -7.73 -6.29 10.44
CA MET A 60 -8.18 -7.48 9.73
C MET A 60 -7.97 -8.76 10.56
N ARG A 61 -6.83 -8.87 11.24
CA ARG A 61 -6.48 -10.05 12.08
C ARG A 61 -7.10 -10.01 13.47
N ARG A 62 -7.46 -8.81 13.95
CA ARG A 62 -7.89 -8.55 15.33
C ARG A 62 -6.91 -9.06 16.40
N ASN A 63 -5.63 -9.07 16.08
CA ASN A 63 -4.54 -9.59 16.90
C ASN A 63 -3.27 -8.77 16.65
N THR A 64 -2.45 -8.60 17.69
CA THR A 64 -1.17 -7.87 17.67
C THR A 64 0.04 -8.75 18.06
N ASP A 65 -0.17 -10.00 18.50
CA ASP A 65 0.90 -10.87 19.05
C ASP A 65 2.02 -11.20 18.05
N TYR A 66 1.74 -11.11 16.74
CA TYR A 66 2.71 -11.36 15.69
C TYR A 66 3.64 -10.18 15.43
N VAL A 67 3.31 -8.99 15.98
CA VAL A 67 4.14 -7.79 15.79
C VAL A 67 5.41 -7.91 16.63
N SER A 68 6.50 -8.21 15.98
CA SER A 68 7.81 -8.47 16.57
C SER A 68 8.90 -7.75 15.80
N TRP A 69 10.14 -7.71 16.33
CA TRP A 69 11.28 -7.12 15.60
C TRP A 69 11.48 -7.77 14.23
N SER A 70 11.40 -9.10 14.13
CA SER A 70 11.55 -9.80 12.84
C SER A 70 10.44 -9.47 11.86
N PHE A 71 9.20 -9.27 12.34
CA PHE A 71 8.09 -8.83 11.51
C PHE A 71 8.34 -7.42 10.97
N VAL A 72 8.73 -6.47 11.84
CA VAL A 72 9.04 -5.09 11.44
C VAL A 72 10.26 -5.04 10.52
N GLU A 73 11.31 -5.84 10.79
CA GLU A 73 12.46 -5.95 9.89
C GLU A 73 12.02 -6.32 8.49
N LYS A 74 11.20 -7.35 8.32
CA LYS A 74 10.71 -7.80 7.03
C LYS A 74 9.77 -6.78 6.36
N GLN A 75 8.75 -6.30 7.08
CA GLN A 75 7.67 -5.50 6.50
C GLN A 75 8.00 -4.01 6.36
N LEU A 76 8.89 -3.46 7.19
CA LEU A 76 9.33 -2.09 7.09
C LEU A 76 10.72 -1.99 6.47
N LEU A 77 11.72 -2.64 7.09
CA LEU A 77 13.12 -2.37 6.72
C LEU A 77 13.51 -2.99 5.39
N GLU A 78 13.16 -4.25 5.15
CA GLU A 78 13.45 -4.92 3.88
C GLU A 78 12.53 -4.46 2.77
N PHE A 79 11.20 -4.49 2.99
CA PHE A 79 10.22 -4.12 1.98
C PHE A 79 10.39 -2.68 1.49
N HIS A 80 10.66 -1.73 2.38
CA HIS A 80 10.89 -0.33 2.03
C HIS A 80 12.37 0.05 1.83
N LYS A 81 13.30 -0.92 1.89
CA LYS A 81 14.76 -0.72 1.72
C LYS A 81 15.32 0.27 2.75
N LEU A 82 14.98 0.08 4.02
CA LEU A 82 15.42 0.93 5.14
C LEU A 82 16.37 0.20 6.10
N LYS A 83 16.84 -1.02 5.78
CA LYS A 83 17.63 -1.86 6.69
C LYS A 83 18.86 -1.15 7.28
N ASN A 84 19.54 -0.33 6.46
CA ASN A 84 20.75 0.39 6.87
C ASN A 84 20.46 1.84 7.30
N TYR A 85 19.22 2.18 7.62
CA TYR A 85 18.80 3.53 7.99
C TYR A 85 18.61 3.71 9.50
N LEU A 86 18.67 2.64 10.29
CA LEU A 86 18.51 2.72 11.74
C LEU A 86 19.82 3.21 12.37
N ASN A 87 19.81 4.41 12.94
CA ASN A 87 20.93 4.97 13.69
C ASN A 87 20.75 4.65 15.19
N GLU A 88 21.79 4.86 15.99
CA GLU A 88 21.70 4.66 17.44
C GLU A 88 20.61 5.55 18.05
N GLY A 89 19.75 4.95 18.87
CA GLY A 89 18.60 5.64 19.47
C GLY A 89 17.40 5.80 18.52
N TYR A 90 17.31 5.01 17.46
CA TYR A 90 16.14 5.03 16.57
C TYR A 90 14.84 4.73 17.32
N ALA A 91 13.79 5.43 16.93
CA ALA A 91 12.43 5.17 17.42
C ALA A 91 11.36 5.50 16.37
N ILE A 92 10.30 4.71 16.39
CA ILE A 92 9.05 5.00 15.70
C ILE A 92 7.93 4.84 16.72
N PHE A 93 7.18 5.92 16.94
CA PHE A 93 5.93 5.88 17.69
C PHE A 93 4.79 6.31 16.77
N PHE A 94 3.77 5.50 16.71
CA PHE A 94 2.58 5.75 15.92
C PHE A 94 1.35 5.62 16.82
N VAL A 95 0.54 6.68 16.84
CA VAL A 95 -0.77 6.71 17.49
C VAL A 95 -1.81 6.77 16.38
N GLY A 96 -2.38 5.62 16.05
CA GLY A 96 -3.39 5.44 15.00
C GLY A 96 -4.81 5.54 15.54
N ASP A 97 -5.81 5.37 14.66
CA ASP A 97 -7.22 5.30 15.06
C ASP A 97 -7.53 4.02 15.86
N ALA A 98 -6.96 2.90 15.42
CA ALA A 98 -7.21 1.56 15.99
C ALA A 98 -6.06 1.01 16.83
N ILE A 99 -4.82 1.43 16.58
CA ILE A 99 -3.64 0.91 17.28
C ILE A 99 -2.72 2.00 17.76
N ASP A 100 -1.95 1.67 18.81
CA ASP A 100 -0.69 2.32 19.14
C ASP A 100 0.44 1.36 18.77
N PHE A 101 1.51 1.88 18.11
CA PHE A 101 2.66 1.09 17.71
C PHE A 101 3.95 1.76 18.19
N CYS A 102 4.87 0.94 18.69
CA CYS A 102 6.18 1.35 19.14
C CYS A 102 7.25 0.42 18.56
N TYR A 103 8.31 1.00 17.99
CA TYR A 103 9.47 0.28 17.49
C TYR A 103 10.76 1.01 17.86
N THR A 104 11.53 0.44 18.76
CA THR A 104 12.84 0.91 19.22
C THR A 104 13.81 -0.27 19.33
N LYS A 105 15.03 -0.03 19.75
CA LYS A 105 15.99 -1.10 20.05
C LYS A 105 15.47 -2.03 21.14
N ASP A 106 14.79 -1.49 22.16
CA ASP A 106 14.41 -2.20 23.38
C ASP A 106 12.94 -2.63 23.39
N MET A 107 12.09 -1.99 22.57
CA MET A 107 10.64 -2.24 22.55
C MET A 107 10.12 -2.38 21.11
N CYS A 108 9.31 -3.42 20.87
CA CYS A 108 8.59 -3.62 19.64
C CYS A 108 7.22 -4.22 19.95
N PHE A 109 6.17 -3.43 19.80
CA PHE A 109 4.81 -3.90 20.03
C PHE A 109 3.79 -3.05 19.27
N ALA A 110 2.63 -3.62 19.02
CA ALA A 110 1.39 -2.91 18.69
C ALA A 110 0.35 -3.21 19.76
N LYS A 111 -0.51 -2.24 20.06
CA LYS A 111 -1.61 -2.39 21.02
C LYS A 111 -2.90 -1.94 20.38
N LEU A 112 -3.92 -2.81 20.37
CA LEU A 112 -5.27 -2.45 19.96
C LEU A 112 -5.90 -1.50 20.98
N LYS A 113 -6.62 -0.51 20.47
CA LYS A 113 -7.39 0.45 21.27
C LYS A 113 -8.80 -0.04 21.48
N ASP A 114 -9.45 0.41 22.55
CA ASP A 114 -10.88 0.15 22.77
C ASP A 114 -11.71 0.79 21.65
N GLY A 115 -12.70 0.06 21.14
CA GLY A 115 -13.59 0.52 20.09
C GLY A 115 -13.01 0.47 18.67
N PHE A 116 -11.90 -0.26 18.47
CA PHE A 116 -11.25 -0.46 17.15
C PHE A 116 -12.20 -1.03 16.09
N GLU A 117 -13.25 -1.75 16.48
CA GLU A 117 -14.24 -2.33 15.56
C GLU A 117 -15.01 -1.28 14.76
N ARG A 118 -14.98 -0.03 15.21
CA ARG A 118 -15.62 1.11 14.53
C ARG A 118 -14.70 1.80 13.52
N CYS A 119 -13.43 1.42 13.47
CA CYS A 119 -12.45 2.01 12.57
C CYS A 119 -12.69 1.52 11.14
N LYS A 120 -12.54 2.44 10.19
CA LYS A 120 -12.69 2.10 8.76
C LYS A 120 -11.40 1.53 8.22
N ILE A 121 -11.51 0.42 7.50
CA ILE A 121 -10.40 -0.18 6.77
C ILE A 121 -10.38 0.39 5.36
N GLY A 122 -9.31 1.11 5.03
CA GLY A 122 -9.07 1.65 3.69
C GLY A 122 -7.95 0.94 2.95
N LYS A 123 -7.84 1.13 1.63
CA LYS A 123 -6.66 0.68 0.88
C LYS A 123 -5.49 1.62 1.22
N VAL A 124 -4.35 1.04 1.62
CA VAL A 124 -3.09 1.74 1.77
C VAL A 124 -2.23 1.42 0.56
N ALA A 125 -1.75 2.45 -0.13
CA ALA A 125 -0.90 2.30 -1.31
C ALA A 125 0.34 3.19 -1.17
N TYR A 126 1.51 2.62 -1.44
CA TYR A 126 2.77 3.36 -1.54
C TYR A 126 3.17 3.46 -3.01
N ILE A 127 3.22 4.67 -3.53
CA ILE A 127 3.66 4.95 -4.89
C ILE A 127 5.13 5.38 -4.85
N PRO A 128 6.07 4.54 -5.35
CA PRO A 128 7.50 4.80 -5.25
C PRO A 128 7.96 5.92 -6.19
N ALA A 129 9.16 6.43 -5.95
CA ALA A 129 9.81 7.38 -6.87
C ALA A 129 10.09 6.71 -8.23
N GLU A 130 10.42 5.42 -8.21
CA GLU A 130 10.74 4.58 -9.38
C GLU A 130 9.49 4.09 -10.14
N ARG A 131 8.36 4.76 -9.99
CA ARG A 131 7.08 4.39 -10.65
C ARG A 131 7.13 4.36 -12.17
N ASN A 132 8.06 5.11 -12.77
CA ASN A 132 8.32 5.06 -14.22
C ASN A 132 8.89 3.71 -14.69
N ALA A 133 9.34 2.83 -13.79
CA ALA A 133 9.76 1.47 -14.14
C ALA A 133 8.65 0.66 -14.82
N VAL A 134 7.37 1.03 -14.66
CA VAL A 134 6.25 0.37 -15.36
C VAL A 134 6.33 0.50 -16.88
N THR A 135 7.11 1.46 -17.42
CA THR A 135 7.31 1.64 -18.86
C THR A 135 8.42 0.74 -19.43
N LEU A 136 9.12 -0.02 -18.58
CA LEU A 136 10.17 -0.94 -19.04
C LEU A 136 9.57 -2.14 -19.79
N PRO A 137 10.16 -2.55 -20.91
CA PRO A 137 9.71 -3.72 -21.66
C PRO A 137 9.70 -4.97 -20.76
N ASN A 138 8.65 -5.78 -20.89
CA ASN A 138 8.52 -7.06 -20.19
C ASN A 138 8.67 -6.96 -18.67
N ILE A 139 8.33 -5.83 -18.06
CA ILE A 139 8.46 -5.60 -16.59
C ILE A 139 7.77 -6.70 -15.77
N ALA A 140 6.65 -7.23 -16.25
CA ALA A 140 5.90 -8.31 -15.59
C ALA A 140 6.71 -9.62 -15.45
N SER A 141 7.64 -9.88 -16.36
CA SER A 141 8.46 -11.10 -16.37
C SER A 141 9.77 -10.98 -15.57
N LEU A 142 10.13 -9.77 -15.13
CA LEU A 142 11.36 -9.55 -14.37
C LEU A 142 11.26 -10.13 -12.96
N LYS A 143 12.25 -10.94 -12.59
CA LYS A 143 12.40 -11.42 -11.22
C LYS A 143 12.86 -10.25 -10.34
N MET A 144 11.96 -9.71 -9.56
CA MET A 144 12.26 -8.65 -8.60
C MET A 144 12.03 -9.13 -7.17
N PRO A 145 12.87 -8.72 -6.22
CA PRO A 145 12.62 -8.96 -4.79
C PRO A 145 11.29 -8.35 -4.34
N GLU A 146 10.75 -8.84 -3.23
CA GLU A 146 9.50 -8.34 -2.63
C GLU A 146 9.70 -6.97 -1.98
N TYR A 147 9.88 -5.95 -2.82
CA TYR A 147 9.98 -4.56 -2.40
C TYR A 147 8.73 -3.76 -2.79
N ASN A 148 8.59 -2.59 -2.20
CA ASN A 148 7.51 -1.64 -2.48
C ASN A 148 7.38 -1.29 -3.98
N THR A 149 8.50 -1.23 -4.71
CA THR A 149 8.51 -0.99 -6.17
C THR A 149 7.81 -2.14 -6.92
N ARG A 150 8.12 -3.40 -6.53
CA ARG A 150 7.46 -4.57 -7.12
C ARG A 150 5.95 -4.56 -6.85
N SER A 151 5.56 -4.27 -5.60
CA SER A 151 4.14 -4.17 -5.24
C SER A 151 3.40 -3.15 -6.09
N PHE A 152 3.98 -1.96 -6.30
CA PHE A 152 3.41 -0.93 -7.15
C PHE A 152 3.29 -1.38 -8.63
N ILE A 153 4.31 -2.07 -9.16
CA ILE A 153 4.27 -2.58 -10.53
C ILE A 153 3.13 -3.59 -10.71
N PHE A 154 2.92 -4.50 -9.76
CA PHE A 154 1.80 -5.44 -9.84
C PHE A 154 0.45 -4.75 -9.72
N ASP A 155 0.31 -3.78 -8.82
CA ASP A 155 -0.88 -2.93 -8.75
C ASP A 155 -1.13 -2.20 -10.09
N TRP A 156 -0.08 -1.66 -10.71
CA TRP A 156 -0.18 -1.01 -12.01
C TRP A 156 -0.66 -1.97 -13.10
N LEU A 157 -0.07 -3.17 -13.20
CA LEU A 157 -0.44 -4.18 -14.19
C LEU A 157 -1.91 -4.65 -14.06
N GLU A 158 -2.52 -4.54 -12.88
CA GLU A 158 -3.95 -4.78 -12.69
C GLU A 158 -4.78 -3.55 -13.10
N VAL A 159 -4.31 -2.36 -12.76
CA VAL A 159 -5.07 -1.11 -12.91
C VAL A 159 -5.08 -0.60 -14.34
N HIS A 160 -3.96 -0.61 -15.06
CA HIS A 160 -3.87 -0.01 -16.39
C HIS A 160 -4.83 -0.65 -17.40
N GLN A 161 -5.09 -1.96 -17.29
CA GLN A 161 -6.00 -2.70 -18.15
C GLN A 161 -7.47 -2.25 -18.04
N LYS A 162 -7.84 -1.55 -16.96
CA LYS A 162 -9.20 -1.02 -16.77
C LYS A 162 -9.50 0.17 -17.69
N PHE A 163 -8.47 0.88 -18.15
CA PHE A 163 -8.58 2.10 -18.93
C PHE A 163 -8.31 1.86 -20.42
N GLN A 164 -9.30 1.34 -21.13
CA GLN A 164 -9.24 1.12 -22.57
C GLN A 164 -9.57 2.40 -23.36
N LYS A 165 -9.40 2.38 -24.68
CA LYS A 165 -9.65 3.55 -25.55
C LYS A 165 -11.05 4.16 -25.38
N LYS A 166 -12.07 3.32 -25.10
CA LYS A 166 -13.47 3.75 -24.89
C LYS A 166 -13.68 4.54 -23.58
N ASN A 167 -12.83 4.34 -22.59
CA ASN A 167 -12.86 4.99 -21.27
C ASN A 167 -11.50 5.58 -20.92
N ALA A 168 -10.83 6.18 -21.93
CA ALA A 168 -9.55 6.85 -21.78
C ALA A 168 -9.60 7.93 -20.69
N VAL A 169 -8.54 8.04 -19.91
CA VAL A 169 -8.43 8.99 -18.79
C VAL A 169 -7.85 10.31 -19.29
N ASP A 170 -8.55 11.40 -19.02
CA ASP A 170 -8.01 12.75 -19.26
C ASP A 170 -6.92 13.06 -18.23
N LEU A 171 -5.72 13.37 -18.71
CA LEU A 171 -4.55 13.65 -17.85
C LEU A 171 -4.53 15.10 -17.41
N LEU A 172 -5.17 15.40 -16.28
CA LEU A 172 -5.23 16.75 -15.69
C LEU A 172 -5.70 17.81 -16.73
N LYS A 173 -5.09 19.00 -16.67
CA LYS A 173 -5.31 20.08 -17.65
C LYS A 173 -4.27 20.07 -18.77
N LEU A 174 -3.62 18.93 -19.03
CA LEU A 174 -2.55 18.82 -20.02
C LEU A 174 -3.05 18.63 -21.44
N LYS A 175 -4.37 18.51 -21.65
CA LYS A 175 -5.00 18.18 -22.95
C LYS A 175 -4.46 16.88 -23.55
N LEU A 176 -4.11 15.93 -22.69
CA LEU A 176 -3.63 14.61 -23.05
C LEU A 176 -4.62 13.58 -22.49
N LYS A 177 -4.74 12.42 -23.18
CA LYS A 177 -5.50 11.28 -22.69
C LYS A 177 -4.61 10.06 -22.60
N TYR A 178 -4.88 9.22 -21.63
CA TYR A 178 -4.22 7.94 -21.45
C TYR A 178 -5.21 6.80 -21.67
N TYR A 179 -4.78 5.74 -22.33
CA TYR A 179 -5.48 4.46 -22.39
C TYR A 179 -4.51 3.30 -22.56
N TYR A 180 -4.94 2.09 -22.20
CA TYR A 180 -4.25 0.84 -22.49
C TYR A 180 -4.84 0.23 -23.76
N ASP A 181 -3.97 -0.04 -24.76
CA ASP A 181 -4.36 -0.74 -25.97
C ASP A 181 -4.11 -2.25 -25.79
N GLU A 182 -5.20 -2.99 -25.64
CA GLU A 182 -5.19 -4.43 -25.43
C GLU A 182 -4.64 -5.19 -26.65
N SER A 183 -4.80 -4.65 -27.86
CA SER A 183 -4.35 -5.28 -29.11
C SER A 183 -2.85 -5.26 -29.26
N SER A 184 -2.19 -4.17 -28.91
CA SER A 184 -0.72 -4.02 -28.94
C SER A 184 -0.08 -4.28 -27.58
N GLN A 185 -0.89 -4.45 -26.50
CA GLN A 185 -0.46 -4.56 -25.09
C GLN A 185 0.42 -3.38 -24.66
N LYS A 186 0.05 -2.16 -25.05
CA LYS A 186 0.79 -0.94 -24.78
C LYS A 186 -0.03 0.10 -24.06
N ASP A 187 0.65 0.84 -23.19
CA ASP A 187 0.14 2.06 -22.61
C ASP A 187 0.28 3.21 -23.61
N MET A 188 -0.81 3.88 -23.96
CA MET A 188 -0.88 4.88 -25.02
C MET A 188 -1.24 6.25 -24.47
N ILE A 189 -0.66 7.28 -25.07
CA ILE A 189 -1.00 8.69 -24.82
C ILE A 189 -1.51 9.30 -26.12
N VAL A 190 -2.66 9.94 -26.02
CA VAL A 190 -3.23 10.77 -27.11
C VAL A 190 -2.84 12.21 -26.85
N LEU A 191 -2.14 12.82 -27.80
CA LEU A 191 -1.72 14.22 -27.77
C LEU A 191 -2.86 15.16 -28.17
N GLU A 192 -2.70 16.47 -27.93
CA GLU A 192 -3.71 17.51 -28.25
C GLU A 192 -4.08 17.52 -29.75
N ASP A 193 -3.13 17.21 -30.64
CA ASP A 193 -3.32 17.12 -32.08
C ASP A 193 -3.97 15.79 -32.53
N GLY A 194 -4.30 14.91 -31.59
CA GLY A 194 -4.88 13.60 -31.86
C GLY A 194 -3.86 12.51 -32.20
N LYS A 195 -2.56 12.81 -32.22
CA LYS A 195 -1.51 11.81 -32.42
C LYS A 195 -1.40 10.89 -31.22
N GLU A 196 -1.24 9.61 -31.48
CA GLU A 196 -1.06 8.58 -30.46
C GLU A 196 0.41 8.15 -30.38
N ILE A 197 0.96 8.09 -29.18
CA ILE A 197 2.33 7.62 -28.91
C ILE A 197 2.32 6.61 -27.76
N GLY A 198 3.27 5.67 -27.76
CA GLY A 198 3.48 4.79 -26.61
C GLY A 198 3.98 5.57 -25.40
N LEU A 199 3.56 5.17 -24.19
CA LEU A 199 4.03 5.79 -22.95
C LEU A 199 5.56 5.64 -22.81
N GLU A 200 6.11 4.52 -23.30
CA GLU A 200 7.56 4.27 -23.33
C GLU A 200 8.33 5.25 -24.24
N GLU A 201 7.66 5.85 -25.24
CA GLU A 201 8.23 6.84 -26.16
C GLU A 201 8.05 8.29 -25.68
N ALA A 202 7.22 8.47 -24.64
CA ALA A 202 6.92 9.79 -24.11
C ALA A 202 8.10 10.37 -23.31
N SER A 203 8.03 11.65 -22.98
CA SER A 203 9.03 12.30 -22.12
C SER A 203 9.10 11.63 -20.74
N SER A 204 10.27 11.67 -20.09
CA SER A 204 10.46 11.13 -18.74
C SER A 204 9.49 11.72 -17.70
N GLY A 205 9.08 12.97 -17.91
CA GLY A 205 8.04 13.62 -17.10
C GLY A 205 6.69 12.90 -17.23
N LEU A 206 6.24 12.62 -18.44
CA LEU A 206 5.01 11.87 -18.68
C LEU A 206 5.10 10.44 -18.19
N GLN A 207 6.22 9.76 -18.43
CA GLN A 207 6.47 8.41 -17.91
C GLN A 207 6.37 8.34 -16.38
N SER A 208 6.68 9.43 -15.67
CA SER A 208 6.57 9.51 -14.21
C SER A 208 5.18 9.96 -13.73
N VAL A 209 4.54 10.88 -14.44
CA VAL A 209 3.25 11.48 -14.03
C VAL A 209 2.07 10.57 -14.37
N VAL A 210 2.08 9.93 -15.53
CA VAL A 210 0.95 9.10 -15.98
C VAL A 210 0.66 7.94 -15.03
N PRO A 211 1.64 7.10 -14.64
CA PRO A 211 1.36 6.02 -13.69
C PRO A 211 0.88 6.53 -12.34
N LEU A 212 1.41 7.64 -11.86
CA LEU A 212 0.95 8.28 -10.63
C LEU A 212 -0.50 8.70 -10.74
N TYR A 213 -0.83 9.47 -11.78
CA TYR A 213 -2.15 10.07 -11.93
C TYR A 213 -3.23 9.00 -12.18
N VAL A 214 -2.98 8.08 -13.10
CA VAL A 214 -3.93 7.01 -13.44
C VAL A 214 -4.20 6.12 -12.23
N TYR A 215 -3.16 5.77 -11.47
CA TYR A 215 -3.32 4.95 -10.27
C TYR A 215 -4.09 5.69 -9.16
N VAL A 216 -3.81 6.98 -8.94
CA VAL A 216 -4.58 7.81 -8.00
C VAL A 216 -6.02 7.96 -8.48
N TYR A 217 -6.25 8.21 -9.77
CA TYR A 217 -7.58 8.29 -10.36
C TYR A 217 -8.38 6.99 -10.15
N TYR A 218 -7.74 5.84 -10.36
CA TYR A 218 -8.34 4.54 -10.06
C TYR A 218 -8.77 4.43 -8.59
N LEU A 219 -7.88 4.77 -7.66
CA LEU A 219 -8.15 4.66 -6.23
C LEU A 219 -9.22 5.64 -5.71
N THR A 220 -9.38 6.80 -6.37
CA THR A 220 -10.25 7.87 -5.88
C THR A 220 -11.59 7.98 -6.63
N HIS A 221 -11.69 7.44 -7.83
CA HIS A 221 -12.89 7.52 -8.68
C HIS A 221 -13.33 6.14 -9.15
N TRP A 222 -12.48 5.44 -9.91
CA TRP A 222 -12.88 4.21 -10.58
C TRP A 222 -13.47 3.15 -9.65
N ILE A 223 -12.84 2.90 -8.51
CA ILE A 223 -13.28 1.88 -7.54
C ILE A 223 -14.70 2.19 -7.01
N TYR A 224 -15.05 3.47 -6.87
CA TYR A 224 -16.34 3.88 -6.33
C TYR A 224 -17.45 3.89 -7.38
N ASP A 225 -17.09 4.23 -8.62
CA ASP A 225 -18.04 4.30 -9.74
C ASP A 225 -18.34 2.92 -10.34
N HIS A 226 -17.35 2.02 -10.23
CA HIS A 226 -17.45 0.64 -10.72
C HIS A 226 -17.35 -0.28 -9.50
N GLN A 227 -18.49 -0.61 -8.90
CA GLN A 227 -18.55 -1.72 -7.95
C GLN A 227 -18.19 -2.98 -8.75
N GLU A 228 -16.88 -3.31 -8.75
CA GLU A 228 -16.46 -4.59 -9.28
C GLU A 228 -17.09 -5.67 -8.41
N ASP A 229 -17.99 -6.44 -8.96
CA ASP A 229 -18.33 -7.74 -8.41
C ASP A 229 -17.02 -8.50 -8.28
N ILE A 230 -16.55 -8.62 -7.05
CA ILE A 230 -15.39 -9.47 -6.75
C ILE A 230 -15.75 -10.82 -7.35
N SER A 231 -14.99 -11.29 -8.35
CA SER A 231 -15.27 -12.57 -8.98
C SER A 231 -15.43 -13.63 -7.89
N PHE A 232 -16.35 -14.56 -8.07
CA PHE A 232 -16.61 -15.63 -7.11
C PHE A 232 -15.31 -16.31 -6.65
N GLU A 233 -14.39 -16.55 -7.60
CA GLU A 233 -13.06 -17.13 -7.30
C GLU A 233 -12.17 -16.23 -6.41
N LYS A 234 -12.22 -14.90 -6.59
CA LYS A 234 -11.45 -13.96 -5.76
C LYS A 234 -12.07 -13.84 -4.37
N LYS A 235 -13.41 -13.89 -4.28
CA LYS A 235 -14.15 -13.93 -3.02
C LYS A 235 -13.87 -15.22 -2.26
N ASP A 236 -13.94 -16.36 -2.93
CA ASP A 236 -13.65 -17.69 -2.39
C ASP A 236 -12.20 -17.79 -1.85
N ARG A 237 -11.21 -17.26 -2.60
CA ARG A 237 -9.81 -17.19 -2.15
C ARG A 237 -9.63 -16.33 -0.89
N ILE A 238 -10.33 -15.19 -0.81
CA ILE A 238 -10.27 -14.29 0.35
C ILE A 238 -10.94 -14.97 1.54
N GLU A 239 -12.12 -15.53 1.37
CA GLU A 239 -12.86 -16.25 2.41
C GLU A 239 -12.09 -17.48 2.89
N GLY A 240 -11.50 -18.26 1.97
CA GLY A 240 -10.66 -19.39 2.31
C GLY A 240 -9.36 -19.01 3.03
N ALA A 241 -8.74 -17.88 2.70
CA ALA A 241 -7.57 -17.38 3.41
C ALA A 241 -7.93 -16.91 4.84
N LEU A 242 -9.02 -16.17 4.97
CA LEU A 242 -9.53 -15.71 6.27
C LEU A 242 -9.95 -16.87 7.17
N SER A 243 -10.63 -17.87 6.61
CA SER A 243 -11.04 -19.07 7.34
C SER A 243 -9.85 -19.88 7.85
N ARG A 244 -8.81 -20.08 7.02
CA ARG A 244 -7.56 -20.74 7.44
C ARG A 244 -6.83 -20.01 8.57
N GLU A 245 -6.75 -18.69 8.51
CA GLU A 245 -6.16 -17.89 9.58
C GLU A 245 -7.00 -17.96 10.87
N TYR A 246 -8.32 -17.90 10.73
CA TYR A 246 -9.25 -18.03 11.88
C TYR A 246 -9.11 -19.40 12.56
N ILE A 247 -9.06 -20.49 11.78
CA ILE A 247 -8.88 -21.85 12.31
C ILE A 247 -7.51 -21.99 12.98
N LYS A 248 -6.43 -21.43 12.41
CA LYS A 248 -5.08 -21.41 13.02
C LYS A 248 -5.05 -20.65 14.36
N MET A 249 -5.78 -19.54 14.46
CA MET A 249 -5.89 -18.78 15.70
C MET A 249 -6.65 -19.59 16.76
N PHE A 250 -7.77 -20.21 16.37
CA PHE A 250 -8.59 -21.01 17.27
C PHE A 250 -7.86 -22.26 17.78
N SER A 251 -7.14 -22.96 16.91
CA SER A 251 -6.33 -24.12 17.28
C SER A 251 -5.21 -23.75 18.26
N LYS A 252 -4.60 -22.58 18.10
CA LYS A 252 -3.57 -22.08 19.02
C LYS A 252 -4.14 -21.73 20.41
N GLN A 253 -5.35 -21.17 20.46
CA GLN A 253 -6.06 -20.91 21.71
C GLN A 253 -6.47 -22.21 22.45
N MET A 254 -6.80 -23.26 21.70
CA MET A 254 -7.24 -24.56 22.25
C MET A 254 -6.08 -25.53 22.49
N ASN A 255 -4.81 -25.14 22.25
CA ASN A 255 -3.63 -26.03 22.32
C ASN A 255 -3.74 -27.31 21.45
N VAL A 256 -4.48 -27.23 20.36
CA VAL A 256 -4.64 -28.33 19.40
C VAL A 256 -3.69 -28.12 18.23
N VAL A 257 -2.78 -29.05 18.01
CA VAL A 257 -1.90 -29.06 16.82
C VAL A 257 -2.73 -29.57 15.65
N MET A 258 -3.05 -28.70 14.70
CA MET A 258 -3.70 -29.07 13.44
C MET A 258 -2.66 -29.09 12.33
N ASP A 259 -2.62 -30.17 11.55
CA ASP A 259 -1.79 -30.25 10.36
C ASP A 259 -2.42 -29.49 9.16
N GLU A 260 -1.63 -29.25 8.12
CA GLU A 260 -2.10 -28.53 6.93
C GLU A 260 -3.20 -29.27 6.15
N GLU A 261 -3.26 -30.59 6.28
CA GLU A 261 -4.23 -31.43 5.60
C GLU A 261 -5.62 -31.27 6.23
N PHE A 262 -5.70 -31.23 7.55
CA PHE A 262 -6.93 -30.95 8.30
C PHE A 262 -7.44 -29.52 8.06
N LEU A 263 -6.54 -28.52 7.99
CA LEU A 263 -6.90 -27.14 7.67
C LEU A 263 -7.50 -26.99 6.28
N ASN A 264 -6.99 -27.73 5.29
CA ASN A 264 -7.51 -27.71 3.92
C ASN A 264 -8.85 -28.46 3.78
N GLN A 265 -9.14 -29.40 4.65
CA GLN A 265 -10.40 -30.12 4.68
C GLN A 265 -11.51 -29.33 5.37
N ALA A 266 -11.20 -28.67 6.50
CA ALA A 266 -12.16 -27.84 7.27
C ALA A 266 -12.59 -26.55 6.55
N VAL A 267 -11.87 -26.11 5.51
CA VAL A 267 -12.22 -24.94 4.68
C VAL A 267 -13.13 -25.34 3.51
N LYS A 268 -13.29 -26.66 3.23
CA LYS A 268 -14.12 -27.17 2.12
C LYS A 268 -15.51 -27.61 2.55
N GLU A 269 -15.75 -27.76 3.85
CA GLU A 269 -17.06 -27.98 4.47
C GLU A 269 -17.67 -26.66 4.96
#